data_0c7624355df2e6c958b859aff2a7cab4
#
_entry.id   0c7624355df2e6c958b859aff2a7cab4
#
_cell.length_a   1.000
_cell.length_b   1.000
_cell.length_c   1.000
_cell.angle_alpha   90.00
_cell.angle_beta   90.00
_cell.angle_gamma   90.00
#
_symmetry.space_group_name_H-M   'P 1'
#
loop_
_entity.id
_entity.type
_entity.pdbx_description
1 polymer ?
#
loop_
_entity_poly.entity_id
_entity_poly.type
_entity_poly.pdbx_seq_one_letter_code
_entity_poly.pdbx_strand_id
1 'polypeptide(L)'
;MNDVKFYLDSAEKKMSEATIYLEEALAHIRAGKANVKILDSVKVDAYGSKMALSAVANISVPDARSIMITPWDKSMFRHIEKAIMDSNVGITPENNGEVIRLNIPPLTEERRKQLVKDSKAESEKAKVSIRNARREAIEGLKKAVKDGMAEDVQKDAEAKVQKIHDKFLKKVDELFAAKEKEILTV
;
A
#
# COMPACT_ATOMS: atom_id res chain seq x y z
N MET A 1 -27.59 -14.54 -24.18
CA MET A 1 -26.28 -15.12 -24.52
C MET A 1 -25.42 -14.98 -23.27
N ASN A 2 -25.21 -16.09 -22.56
CA ASN A 2 -24.32 -16.11 -21.41
C ASN A 2 -22.88 -16.14 -21.94
N ASP A 3 -22.30 -14.97 -22.08
CA ASP A 3 -20.97 -14.80 -22.68
C ASP A 3 -19.90 -15.26 -21.66
N VAL A 4 -19.19 -16.33 -21.98
CA VAL A 4 -18.02 -16.81 -21.19
C VAL A 4 -17.08 -15.66 -20.83
N LYS A 5 -16.91 -14.73 -21.75
CA LYS A 5 -16.08 -13.53 -21.56
C LYS A 5 -16.55 -12.71 -20.36
N PHE A 6 -17.84 -12.56 -20.16
CA PHE A 6 -18.40 -11.83 -19.01
C PHE A 6 -17.96 -12.44 -17.68
N TYR A 7 -17.98 -13.78 -17.55
CA TYR A 7 -17.57 -14.47 -16.32
C TYR A 7 -16.06 -14.35 -16.09
N LEU A 8 -15.26 -14.45 -17.15
CA LEU A 8 -13.80 -14.29 -17.08
C LEU A 8 -13.41 -12.86 -16.70
N ASP A 9 -13.97 -11.86 -17.37
CA ASP A 9 -13.69 -10.44 -17.13
C ASP A 9 -14.13 -10.05 -15.72
N SER A 10 -15.28 -10.52 -15.27
CA SER A 10 -15.78 -10.28 -13.90
C SER A 10 -14.88 -10.90 -12.85
N ALA A 11 -14.41 -12.13 -13.06
CA ALA A 11 -13.49 -12.80 -12.14
C ALA A 11 -12.13 -12.07 -12.09
N GLU A 12 -11.56 -11.75 -13.25
CA GLU A 12 -10.29 -11.03 -13.34
C GLU A 12 -10.37 -9.66 -12.67
N LYS A 13 -11.46 -8.91 -12.90
CA LYS A 13 -11.69 -7.61 -12.27
C LYS A 13 -11.72 -7.72 -10.74
N LYS A 14 -12.53 -8.64 -10.17
CA LYS A 14 -12.61 -8.84 -8.72
C LYS A 14 -11.27 -9.28 -8.11
N MET A 15 -10.52 -10.15 -8.80
CA MET A 15 -9.20 -10.59 -8.34
C MET A 15 -8.18 -9.46 -8.42
N SER A 16 -8.24 -8.61 -9.46
CA SER A 16 -7.42 -7.42 -9.59
C SER A 16 -7.71 -6.40 -8.48
N GLU A 17 -8.98 -6.12 -8.20
CA GLU A 17 -9.40 -5.23 -7.11
C GLU A 17 -8.88 -5.72 -5.76
N ALA A 18 -8.92 -7.04 -5.50
CA ALA A 18 -8.36 -7.63 -4.29
C ALA A 18 -6.84 -7.42 -4.16
N THR A 19 -6.09 -7.47 -5.27
CA THR A 19 -4.64 -7.20 -5.25
C THR A 19 -4.33 -5.72 -5.09
N ILE A 20 -5.10 -4.82 -5.69
CA ILE A 20 -4.96 -3.37 -5.51
C ILE A 20 -5.21 -2.99 -4.05
N TYR A 21 -6.29 -3.52 -3.45
CA TYR A 21 -6.57 -3.33 -2.03
C TYR A 21 -5.42 -3.81 -1.13
N LEU A 22 -4.82 -4.97 -1.46
CA LEU A 22 -3.65 -5.48 -0.74
C LEU A 22 -2.45 -4.54 -0.88
N GLU A 23 -2.16 -4.04 -2.08
CA GLU A 23 -1.06 -3.09 -2.32
C GLU A 23 -1.24 -1.84 -1.46
N GLU A 24 -2.45 -1.29 -1.38
CA GLU A 24 -2.78 -0.15 -0.53
C GLU A 24 -2.65 -0.48 0.97
N ALA A 25 -3.17 -1.62 1.41
CA ALA A 25 -3.05 -2.06 2.80
C ALA A 25 -1.60 -2.25 3.22
N LEU A 26 -0.77 -2.87 2.37
CA LEU A 26 0.66 -3.03 2.63
C LEU A 26 1.42 -1.70 2.60
N ALA A 27 1.00 -0.73 1.79
CA ALA A 27 1.58 0.61 1.78
C ALA A 27 1.33 1.37 3.09
N HIS A 28 0.20 1.12 3.76
CA HIS A 28 -0.09 1.69 5.08
C HIS A 28 0.73 1.06 6.21
N ILE A 29 1.23 -0.17 6.03
CA ILE A 29 2.13 -0.82 6.99
C ILE A 29 3.52 -0.23 6.83
N ARG A 30 3.87 0.73 7.70
CA ARG A 30 5.15 1.44 7.66
C ARG A 30 6.26 0.57 8.24
N ALA A 31 7.24 0.24 7.41
CA ALA A 31 8.39 -0.60 7.80
C ALA A 31 9.54 0.17 8.47
N GLY A 32 9.28 1.35 9.03
CA GLY A 32 10.31 2.18 9.67
C GLY A 32 11.25 2.91 8.69
N LYS A 33 10.93 2.89 7.39
CA LYS A 33 11.67 3.69 6.40
C LYS A 33 11.17 5.12 6.35
N ALA A 34 12.11 6.04 6.14
CA ALA A 34 11.83 7.43 5.86
C ALA A 34 11.00 7.55 4.57
N ASN A 35 9.84 8.22 4.67
CA ASN A 35 8.97 8.47 3.54
C ASN A 35 8.47 9.92 3.63
N VAL A 36 8.66 10.68 2.57
CA VAL A 36 8.20 12.08 2.47
C VAL A 36 6.70 12.21 2.74
N LYS A 37 5.89 11.22 2.37
CA LYS A 37 4.44 11.19 2.61
C LYS A 37 4.03 11.31 4.09
N ILE A 38 4.94 11.05 5.02
CA ILE A 38 4.69 11.27 6.46
C ILE A 38 4.41 12.75 6.73
N LEU A 39 4.97 13.64 5.92
CA LEU A 39 4.89 15.09 6.08
C LEU A 39 3.74 15.73 5.29
N ASP A 40 3.00 14.97 4.48
CA ASP A 40 1.88 15.50 3.67
C ASP A 40 0.76 16.12 4.52
N SER A 41 0.60 15.64 5.75
CA SER A 41 -0.38 16.17 6.71
C SER A 41 0.09 17.45 7.43
N VAL A 42 1.37 17.77 7.36
CA VAL A 42 1.96 18.91 8.08
C VAL A 42 1.61 20.22 7.38
N LYS A 43 0.94 21.11 8.09
CA LYS A 43 0.62 22.46 7.62
C LYS A 43 1.46 23.47 8.39
N VAL A 44 2.19 24.29 7.65
CA VAL A 44 3.07 25.33 8.19
C VAL A 44 2.37 26.67 8.11
N ASP A 45 2.40 27.43 9.19
CA ASP A 45 1.97 28.84 9.18
C ASP A 45 3.07 29.68 8.51
N ALA A 46 2.88 30.00 7.24
CA ALA A 46 3.81 30.74 6.42
C ALA A 46 3.10 31.93 5.77
N TYR A 47 3.71 33.09 5.84
CA TYR A 47 3.24 34.33 5.18
C TYR A 47 1.77 34.68 5.46
N GLY A 48 1.28 34.37 6.68
CA GLY A 48 -0.08 34.68 7.11
C GLY A 48 -1.13 33.64 6.66
N SER A 49 -0.72 32.51 6.09
CA SER A 49 -1.62 31.43 5.70
C SER A 49 -1.02 30.05 6.03
N LYS A 50 -1.90 29.03 6.14
CA LYS A 50 -1.46 27.65 6.31
C LYS A 50 -1.11 27.03 4.96
N MET A 51 0.15 26.66 4.78
CA MET A 51 0.68 26.07 3.55
C MET A 51 1.18 24.65 3.78
N ALA A 52 1.20 23.84 2.73
CA ALA A 52 1.84 22.54 2.80
C ALA A 52 3.36 22.69 3.01
N LEU A 53 3.98 21.79 3.76
CA LEU A 53 5.42 21.84 4.02
C LEU A 53 6.26 21.87 2.73
N SER A 54 5.84 21.13 1.70
CA SER A 54 6.49 21.09 0.38
C SER A 54 6.44 22.43 -0.38
N ALA A 55 5.57 23.37 0.01
CA ALA A 55 5.48 24.69 -0.59
C ALA A 55 6.48 25.70 0.02
N VAL A 56 7.03 25.41 1.20
CA VAL A 56 7.94 26.31 1.95
C VAL A 56 9.35 25.74 2.13
N ALA A 57 9.55 24.45 1.80
CA ALA A 57 10.84 23.77 1.96
C ALA A 57 11.03 22.67 0.90
N ASN A 58 12.29 22.38 0.62
CA ASN A 58 12.68 21.19 -0.11
C ASN A 58 12.79 20.01 0.86
N ILE A 59 12.17 18.88 0.50
CA ILE A 59 12.16 17.67 1.33
C ILE A 59 12.92 16.57 0.59
N SER A 60 13.92 15.98 1.24
CA SER A 60 14.73 14.88 0.69
C SER A 60 14.90 13.76 1.71
N VAL A 61 15.22 12.56 1.22
CA VAL A 61 15.48 11.37 2.04
C VAL A 61 16.90 10.92 1.75
N PRO A 62 17.90 11.44 2.49
CA PRO A 62 19.32 11.12 2.25
C PRO A 62 19.66 9.68 2.59
N ASP A 63 18.96 9.06 3.53
CA ASP A 63 19.15 7.67 3.93
C ASP A 63 17.80 7.01 4.34
N ALA A 64 17.86 5.71 4.62
CA ALA A 64 16.64 4.91 4.88
C ALA A 64 15.86 5.36 6.12
N ARG A 65 16.43 6.16 7.02
CA ARG A 65 15.82 6.55 8.30
C ARG A 65 15.86 8.04 8.60
N SER A 66 16.32 8.86 7.68
CA SER A 66 16.37 10.32 7.84
C SER A 66 15.55 11.02 6.78
N ILE A 67 14.81 12.03 7.19
CA ILE A 67 14.21 13.00 6.27
C ILE A 67 14.90 14.33 6.51
N MET A 68 15.33 14.98 5.45
CA MET A 68 15.97 16.29 5.48
C MET A 68 15.02 17.33 4.88
N ILE A 69 14.78 18.37 5.62
CA ILE A 69 13.93 19.51 5.22
C ILE A 69 14.80 20.75 5.14
N THR A 70 14.91 21.31 3.95
CA THR A 70 15.67 22.53 3.69
C THR A 70 14.69 23.65 3.37
N PRO A 71 14.42 24.57 4.30
CA PRO A 71 13.53 25.70 4.05
C PRO A 71 14.09 26.62 2.96
N TRP A 72 13.19 27.18 2.16
CA TRP A 72 13.55 28.20 1.16
C TRP A 72 13.99 29.54 1.83
N ASP A 73 13.37 29.80 2.99
CA ASP A 73 13.66 31.01 3.80
C ASP A 73 14.08 30.57 5.22
N LYS A 74 15.20 31.11 5.69
CA LYS A 74 15.72 30.82 7.03
C LYS A 74 14.77 31.25 8.15
N SER A 75 13.92 32.22 7.92
CA SER A 75 12.91 32.62 8.91
C SER A 75 11.86 31.53 9.17
N MET A 76 11.69 30.57 8.25
CA MET A 76 10.70 29.50 8.34
C MET A 76 11.11 28.36 9.27
N PHE A 77 12.36 28.25 9.71
CA PHE A 77 12.81 27.14 10.57
C PHE A 77 11.90 26.92 11.77
N ARG A 78 11.64 27.95 12.55
CA ARG A 78 10.81 27.87 13.76
C ARG A 78 9.36 27.50 13.45
N HIS A 79 8.82 28.00 12.35
CA HIS A 79 7.45 27.70 11.92
C HIS A 79 7.32 26.25 11.49
N ILE A 80 8.32 25.71 10.79
CA ILE A 80 8.36 24.32 10.33
C ILE A 80 8.54 23.37 11.52
N GLU A 81 9.48 23.66 12.43
CA GLU A 81 9.68 22.86 13.65
C GLU A 81 8.41 22.80 14.48
N LYS A 82 7.77 23.94 14.73
CA LYS A 82 6.52 23.99 15.47
C LYS A 82 5.42 23.19 14.78
N ALA A 83 5.26 23.34 13.48
CA ALA A 83 4.26 22.62 12.70
C ALA A 83 4.48 21.09 12.74
N ILE A 84 5.73 20.62 12.75
CA ILE A 84 6.08 19.20 12.87
C ILE A 84 5.77 18.71 14.29
N MET A 85 6.13 19.47 15.32
CA MET A 85 5.87 19.12 16.73
C MET A 85 4.38 19.08 17.05
N ASP A 86 3.61 20.02 16.50
CA ASP A 86 2.15 20.09 16.66
C ASP A 86 1.40 19.02 15.83
N SER A 87 2.10 18.37 14.90
CA SER A 87 1.54 17.32 14.04
C SER A 87 1.65 15.94 14.69
N ASN A 88 0.81 14.98 14.25
CA ASN A 88 0.85 13.60 14.70
C ASN A 88 1.99 12.76 14.07
N VAL A 89 3.03 13.39 13.55
CA VAL A 89 4.19 12.69 12.96
C VAL A 89 4.95 11.90 14.01
N GLY A 90 4.99 12.41 15.27
CA GLY A 90 5.60 11.69 16.41
C GLY A 90 7.12 11.62 16.38
N ILE A 91 7.78 12.48 15.59
CA ILE A 91 9.23 12.53 15.44
C ILE A 91 9.69 13.94 15.83
N THR A 92 10.68 14.03 16.70
CA THR A 92 11.26 15.31 17.10
C THR A 92 12.20 15.84 16.02
N PRO A 93 12.00 17.07 15.51
CA PRO A 93 12.89 17.66 14.54
C PRO A 93 14.21 18.09 15.20
N GLU A 94 15.33 17.86 14.50
CA GLU A 94 16.67 18.35 14.87
C GLU A 94 17.07 19.44 13.86
N ASN A 95 17.36 20.65 14.37
CA ASN A 95 17.75 21.81 13.56
C ASN A 95 19.23 22.14 13.77
N ASN A 96 19.99 22.21 12.69
CA ASN A 96 21.40 22.61 12.71
C ASN A 96 21.64 24.03 12.14
N GLY A 97 20.60 24.81 11.88
CA GLY A 97 20.65 26.14 11.30
C GLY A 97 20.71 26.21 9.77
N GLU A 98 20.89 25.09 9.10
CA GLU A 98 20.88 24.96 7.63
C GLU A 98 19.76 24.05 7.13
N VAL A 99 19.50 22.97 7.87
CA VAL A 99 18.45 22.01 7.56
C VAL A 99 17.80 21.48 8.83
N ILE A 100 16.56 21.04 8.71
CA ILE A 100 15.85 20.29 9.75
C ILE A 100 15.92 18.82 9.39
N ARG A 101 16.42 18.00 10.32
CA ARG A 101 16.51 16.55 10.17
C ARG A 101 15.47 15.87 11.04
N LEU A 102 14.76 14.90 10.47
CA LEU A 102 13.87 14.01 11.18
C LEU A 102 14.47 12.61 11.18
N ASN A 103 14.90 12.15 12.35
CA ASN A 103 15.45 10.81 12.51
C ASN A 103 14.33 9.84 12.92
N ILE A 104 14.04 8.86 12.06
CA ILE A 104 13.05 7.82 12.35
C ILE A 104 13.72 6.77 13.25
N PRO A 105 13.20 6.54 14.48
CA PRO A 105 13.77 5.56 15.37
C PRO A 105 13.71 4.15 14.74
N PRO A 106 14.71 3.29 14.98
CA PRO A 106 14.69 1.92 14.48
C PRO A 106 13.52 1.15 15.10
N LEU A 107 12.88 0.29 14.29
CA LEU A 107 11.87 -0.62 14.80
C LEU A 107 12.51 -1.66 15.72
N THR A 108 11.86 -1.94 16.87
CA THR A 108 12.22 -3.08 17.71
C THR A 108 11.94 -4.40 16.98
N GLU A 109 12.64 -5.47 17.35
CA GLU A 109 12.38 -6.80 16.77
C GLU A 109 10.92 -7.25 16.97
N GLU A 110 10.36 -6.97 18.13
CA GLU A 110 8.95 -7.27 18.42
C GLU A 110 8.01 -6.53 17.47
N ARG A 111 8.27 -5.24 17.23
CA ARG A 111 7.45 -4.45 16.31
C ARG A 111 7.59 -4.95 14.86
N ARG A 112 8.78 -5.35 14.42
CA ARG A 112 8.99 -5.96 13.12
C ARG A 112 8.19 -7.26 12.97
N LYS A 113 8.25 -8.15 13.96
CA LYS A 113 7.47 -9.39 13.98
C LYS A 113 5.96 -9.12 13.90
N GLN A 114 5.48 -8.09 14.61
CA GLN A 114 4.07 -7.71 14.55
C GLN A 114 3.69 -7.20 13.15
N LEU A 115 4.50 -6.33 12.54
CA LEU A 115 4.25 -5.81 11.19
C LEU A 115 4.24 -6.93 10.12
N VAL A 116 5.10 -7.95 10.27
CA VAL A 116 5.07 -9.13 9.39
C VAL A 116 3.76 -9.91 9.56
N LYS A 117 3.30 -10.10 10.81
CA LYS A 117 2.00 -10.75 11.09
C LYS A 117 0.84 -9.97 10.48
N ASP A 118 0.84 -8.65 10.64
CA ASP A 118 -0.20 -7.78 10.09
C ASP A 118 -0.21 -7.86 8.55
N SER A 119 0.97 -7.81 7.92
CA SER A 119 1.13 -7.97 6.46
C SER A 119 0.63 -9.33 5.97
N LYS A 120 0.91 -10.41 6.73
CA LYS A 120 0.43 -11.75 6.43
C LYS A 120 -1.10 -11.83 6.54
N ALA A 121 -1.68 -11.22 7.56
CA ALA A 121 -3.13 -11.20 7.73
C ALA A 121 -3.82 -10.48 6.56
N GLU A 122 -3.28 -9.35 6.08
CA GLU A 122 -3.82 -8.67 4.89
C GLU A 122 -3.68 -9.52 3.62
N SER A 123 -2.54 -10.21 3.44
CA SER A 123 -2.36 -11.11 2.29
C SER A 123 -3.34 -12.29 2.30
N GLU A 124 -3.63 -12.87 3.47
CA GLU A 124 -4.65 -13.94 3.58
C GLU A 124 -6.06 -13.44 3.27
N LYS A 125 -6.43 -12.22 3.67
CA LYS A 125 -7.70 -11.59 3.28
C LYS A 125 -7.82 -11.46 1.75
N ALA A 126 -6.75 -11.01 1.10
CA ALA A 126 -6.71 -10.92 -0.36
C ALA A 126 -6.86 -12.29 -1.03
N LYS A 127 -6.18 -13.33 -0.51
CA LYS A 127 -6.33 -14.71 -1.01
C LYS A 127 -7.76 -15.24 -0.85
N VAL A 128 -8.43 -14.93 0.26
CA VAL A 128 -9.84 -15.30 0.46
C VAL A 128 -10.73 -14.61 -0.57
N SER A 129 -10.53 -13.33 -0.84
CA SER A 129 -11.29 -12.58 -1.86
C SER A 129 -11.07 -13.18 -3.26
N ILE A 130 -9.83 -13.52 -3.61
CA ILE A 130 -9.49 -14.17 -4.90
C ILE A 130 -10.16 -15.55 -5.02
N ARG A 131 -10.15 -16.37 -3.96
CA ARG A 131 -10.84 -17.67 -3.94
C ARG A 131 -12.35 -17.52 -4.07
N ASN A 132 -12.94 -16.51 -3.44
CA ASN A 132 -14.38 -16.22 -3.57
C ASN A 132 -14.73 -15.79 -4.99
N ALA A 133 -13.94 -14.91 -5.62
CA ALA A 133 -14.15 -14.50 -7.00
C ALA A 133 -14.09 -15.69 -7.97
N ARG A 134 -13.14 -16.64 -7.76
CA ARG A 134 -13.09 -17.88 -8.53
C ARG A 134 -14.36 -18.71 -8.34
N ARG A 135 -14.79 -18.90 -7.08
CA ARG A 135 -15.99 -19.70 -6.76
C ARG A 135 -17.22 -19.14 -7.44
N GLU A 136 -17.43 -17.81 -7.34
CA GLU A 136 -18.56 -17.14 -7.97
C GLU A 136 -18.56 -17.31 -9.50
N ALA A 137 -17.40 -17.20 -10.14
CA ALA A 137 -17.28 -17.42 -11.57
C ALA A 137 -17.64 -18.86 -11.97
N ILE A 138 -17.14 -19.84 -11.25
CA ILE A 138 -17.43 -21.26 -11.49
C ILE A 138 -18.93 -21.57 -11.26
N GLU A 139 -19.53 -21.01 -10.22
CA GLU A 139 -20.99 -21.16 -9.96
C GLU A 139 -21.82 -20.51 -11.06
N GLY A 140 -21.40 -19.34 -11.54
CA GLY A 140 -22.03 -18.67 -12.68
C GLY A 140 -21.97 -19.50 -13.96
N LEU A 141 -20.80 -20.07 -14.27
CA LEU A 141 -20.61 -20.96 -15.43
C LEU A 141 -21.49 -22.23 -15.33
N LYS A 142 -21.60 -22.84 -14.14
CA LYS A 142 -22.50 -24.00 -13.92
C LYS A 142 -23.96 -23.65 -14.10
N LYS A 143 -24.41 -22.46 -13.72
CA LYS A 143 -25.76 -21.97 -14.01
C LYS A 143 -25.98 -21.79 -15.51
N ALA A 144 -24.97 -21.20 -16.19
CA ALA A 144 -25.06 -21.00 -17.64
C ALA A 144 -25.21 -22.30 -18.43
N VAL A 145 -24.64 -23.41 -17.95
CA VAL A 145 -24.86 -24.75 -18.56
C VAL A 145 -26.30 -25.18 -18.42
N LYS A 146 -26.94 -24.94 -17.27
CA LYS A 146 -28.37 -25.24 -17.09
C LYS A 146 -29.25 -24.40 -18.02
N ASP A 147 -28.78 -23.21 -18.39
CA ASP A 147 -29.44 -22.28 -19.31
C ASP A 147 -29.06 -22.51 -20.79
N GLY A 148 -28.37 -23.62 -21.11
CA GLY A 148 -28.08 -24.05 -22.48
C GLY A 148 -26.64 -23.83 -22.99
N MET A 149 -25.69 -23.48 -22.13
CA MET A 149 -24.27 -23.48 -22.50
C MET A 149 -23.74 -24.89 -22.65
N ALA A 150 -22.88 -25.14 -23.64
CA ALA A 150 -22.27 -26.45 -23.85
C ALA A 150 -21.25 -26.77 -22.73
N GLU A 151 -21.21 -28.02 -22.27
CA GLU A 151 -20.33 -28.45 -21.16
C GLU A 151 -18.83 -28.36 -21.47
N ASP A 152 -18.43 -28.53 -22.70
CA ASP A 152 -17.04 -28.37 -23.17
C ASP A 152 -16.59 -26.91 -23.06
N VAL A 153 -17.46 -25.98 -23.43
CA VAL A 153 -17.22 -24.53 -23.27
C VAL A 153 -17.09 -24.14 -21.80
N GLN A 154 -17.93 -24.70 -20.93
CA GLN A 154 -17.82 -24.49 -19.50
C GLN A 154 -16.47 -24.98 -18.94
N LYS A 155 -16.05 -26.20 -19.30
CA LYS A 155 -14.77 -26.78 -18.82
C LYS A 155 -13.57 -25.92 -19.25
N ASP A 156 -13.57 -25.45 -20.49
CA ASP A 156 -12.53 -24.53 -20.99
C ASP A 156 -12.53 -23.21 -20.23
N ALA A 157 -13.71 -22.69 -19.93
CA ALA A 157 -13.85 -21.45 -19.15
C ALA A 157 -13.36 -21.63 -17.70
N GLU A 158 -13.70 -22.74 -17.05
CA GLU A 158 -13.20 -23.07 -15.70
C GLU A 158 -11.67 -23.18 -15.66
N ALA A 159 -11.07 -23.79 -16.68
CA ALA A 159 -9.60 -23.85 -16.78
C ALA A 159 -8.96 -22.46 -16.93
N LYS A 160 -9.62 -21.56 -17.66
CA LYS A 160 -9.16 -20.17 -17.77
C LYS A 160 -9.31 -19.40 -16.47
N VAL A 161 -10.45 -19.55 -15.77
CA VAL A 161 -10.65 -18.97 -14.42
C VAL A 161 -9.59 -19.47 -13.45
N GLN A 162 -9.23 -20.76 -13.51
CA GLN A 162 -8.17 -21.31 -12.66
C GLN A 162 -6.81 -20.68 -12.95
N LYS A 163 -6.45 -20.48 -14.22
CA LYS A 163 -5.19 -19.80 -14.59
C LYS A 163 -5.14 -18.37 -14.10
N ILE A 164 -6.25 -17.62 -14.20
CA ILE A 164 -6.35 -16.26 -13.69
C ILE A 164 -6.17 -16.27 -12.17
N HIS A 165 -6.86 -17.16 -11.46
CA HIS A 165 -6.73 -17.32 -10.02
C HIS A 165 -5.28 -17.59 -9.59
N ASP A 166 -4.59 -18.53 -10.23
CA ASP A 166 -3.22 -18.90 -9.89
C ASP A 166 -2.24 -17.72 -10.15
N LYS A 167 -2.46 -16.96 -11.22
CA LYS A 167 -1.72 -15.73 -11.53
C LYS A 167 -1.85 -14.70 -10.38
N PHE A 168 -3.07 -14.47 -9.90
CA PHE A 168 -3.29 -13.49 -8.83
C PHE A 168 -2.82 -13.98 -7.46
N LEU A 169 -2.93 -15.28 -7.16
CA LEU A 169 -2.34 -15.85 -5.93
C LEU A 169 -0.82 -15.65 -5.91
N LYS A 170 -0.15 -15.93 -7.02
CA LYS A 170 1.30 -15.69 -7.15
C LYS A 170 1.64 -14.23 -6.93
N LYS A 171 0.86 -13.30 -7.51
CA LYS A 171 1.05 -11.85 -7.30
C LYS A 171 0.91 -11.47 -5.81
N VAL A 172 -0.07 -12.02 -5.10
CA VAL A 172 -0.23 -11.80 -3.65
C VAL A 172 0.99 -12.29 -2.87
N ASP A 173 1.51 -13.48 -3.19
CA ASP A 173 2.69 -14.02 -2.53
C ASP A 173 3.95 -13.17 -2.81
N GLU A 174 4.11 -12.67 -4.02
CA GLU A 174 5.21 -11.76 -4.39
C GLU A 174 5.13 -10.43 -3.63
N LEU A 175 3.94 -9.84 -3.52
CA LEU A 175 3.70 -8.60 -2.76
C LEU A 175 4.01 -8.80 -1.27
N PHE A 176 3.56 -9.91 -0.69
CA PHE A 176 3.86 -10.23 0.70
C PHE A 176 5.36 -10.43 0.93
N ALA A 177 6.03 -11.23 0.10
CA ALA A 177 7.46 -11.49 0.21
C ALA A 177 8.30 -10.21 0.08
N ALA A 178 7.93 -9.32 -0.84
CA ALA A 178 8.58 -8.02 -0.98
C ALA A 178 8.42 -7.16 0.28
N LYS A 179 7.21 -7.13 0.88
CA LYS A 179 6.93 -6.39 2.10
C LYS A 179 7.64 -6.98 3.31
N GLU A 180 7.64 -8.29 3.46
CA GLU A 180 8.37 -9.00 4.53
C GLU A 180 9.87 -8.68 4.48
N LYS A 181 10.47 -8.76 3.29
CA LYS A 181 11.86 -8.38 3.07
C LYS A 181 12.11 -6.91 3.43
N GLU A 182 11.20 -6.01 3.05
CA GLU A 182 11.29 -4.60 3.40
C GLU A 182 11.31 -4.40 4.92
N ILE A 183 10.42 -5.06 5.66
CA ILE A 183 10.30 -4.95 7.13
C ILE A 183 11.57 -5.51 7.83
N LEU A 184 12.14 -6.60 7.31
CA LEU A 184 13.27 -7.27 7.93
C LEU A 184 14.63 -6.63 7.61
N THR A 185 14.76 -5.87 6.51
CA THR A 185 16.03 -5.27 6.06
C THR A 185 16.29 -3.86 6.57
N VAL A 186 15.39 -3.24 7.32
CA VAL A 186 15.53 -1.86 7.84
C VAL A 186 16.16 -1.83 9.22
#